data_d12e7334721bf5a219092c76ed4e17a0
#
_entry.id   d12e7334721bf5a219092c76ed4e17a0
#
_cell.length_a   1.000
_cell.length_b   1.000
_cell.length_c   1.000
_cell.angle_alpha   90.00
_cell.angle_beta   90.00
_cell.angle_gamma   90.00
#
_symmetry.space_group_name_H-M   'P 1'
#
loop_
_entity.id
_entity.type
_entity.pdbx_description
1 polymer ?
#
loop_
_entity_poly.entity_id
_entity_poly.type
_entity_poly.pdbx_seq_one_letter_code
_entity_poly.pdbx_strand_id
1 'polypeptide(L)'
;MNFSLSFFTFLFLAVSPLFLAQTTDESEIPFEEPITFSSTRIINGHSIASLPKGTYEMRIEHRFGDFSGTNGGYQNMFGFDYLSDMRIAIEYGVNDKFMLGFGRSKGTGAPYRSLLDGFLKYKVLEQKKGSMPLSMTVISGSSFTYMKNSILQSDVSFFPKASHRLAYFTQLNLAKHFGERFSLALIPTLLHRNYVTQNDQNTLFALGSAFRLKISSRFAILAEYYHVFHNKQFRPSSFYKNSLGLALEWFTFGHNFTVNFTNSGGLGETQFIPYTTENWLKGQFRFGFCVARKF
;
A
#
# COMPACT_ATOMS: atom_id res chain seq x y z
N MET A 1 -0.52 -28.96 -26.98
CA MET A 1 -1.76 -28.29 -27.40
C MET A 1 -1.65 -26.84 -27.02
N ASN A 2 -1.38 -25.96 -28.01
CA ASN A 2 -0.96 -24.56 -27.79
C ASN A 2 -2.17 -23.62 -27.66
N PHE A 3 -2.62 -23.35 -26.45
CA PHE A 3 -3.73 -22.41 -26.20
C PHE A 3 -3.33 -21.14 -25.41
N SER A 4 -2.04 -20.93 -25.11
CA SER A 4 -1.64 -19.85 -24.20
C SER A 4 -1.25 -18.51 -24.85
N LEU A 5 -0.99 -18.50 -26.16
CA LEU A 5 -0.46 -17.27 -26.81
C LEU A 5 -1.56 -16.33 -27.32
N SER A 6 -2.73 -16.84 -27.66
CA SER A 6 -3.82 -16.04 -28.25
C SER A 6 -4.57 -15.16 -27.23
N PHE A 7 -4.61 -15.56 -25.96
CA PHE A 7 -5.33 -14.80 -24.92
C PHE A 7 -4.59 -13.52 -24.51
N PHE A 8 -3.26 -13.58 -24.47
CA PHE A 8 -2.44 -12.40 -24.16
C PHE A 8 -2.47 -11.35 -25.27
N THR A 9 -2.55 -11.80 -26.54
CA THR A 9 -2.61 -10.89 -27.69
C THR A 9 -3.95 -10.16 -27.77
N PHE A 10 -5.05 -10.76 -27.34
CA PHE A 10 -6.38 -10.14 -27.34
C PHE A 10 -6.53 -9.07 -26.24
N LEU A 11 -5.93 -9.28 -25.09
CA LEU A 11 -5.94 -8.30 -23.99
C LEU A 11 -5.13 -7.04 -24.36
N PHE A 12 -4.05 -7.19 -25.11
CA PHE A 12 -3.22 -6.06 -25.58
C PHE A 12 -3.91 -5.22 -26.67
N LEU A 13 -4.71 -5.84 -27.52
CA LEU A 13 -5.45 -5.14 -28.59
C LEU A 13 -6.69 -4.40 -28.10
N ALA A 14 -7.32 -4.84 -27.00
CA ALA A 14 -8.49 -4.15 -26.42
C ALA A 14 -8.12 -2.87 -25.63
N VAL A 15 -6.87 -2.71 -25.23
CA VAL A 15 -6.37 -1.51 -24.52
C VAL A 15 -5.85 -0.43 -25.49
N SER A 16 -5.61 -0.77 -26.74
CA SER A 16 -5.01 0.14 -27.74
C SER A 16 -5.85 1.39 -28.09
N PRO A 17 -7.18 1.38 -28.17
CA PRO A 17 -7.94 2.58 -28.56
C PRO A 17 -8.12 3.63 -27.44
N LEU A 18 -7.87 3.27 -26.18
CA LEU A 18 -7.97 4.23 -25.06
C LEU A 18 -6.72 5.13 -24.92
N PHE A 19 -5.63 4.81 -25.60
CA PHE A 19 -4.36 5.55 -25.52
C PHE A 19 -4.22 6.71 -26.50
N LEU A 20 -5.15 6.87 -27.47
CA LEU A 20 -5.01 7.84 -28.55
C LEU A 20 -5.77 9.17 -28.35
N ALA A 21 -6.46 9.39 -27.23
CA ALA A 21 -7.39 10.50 -27.08
C ALA A 21 -6.88 11.70 -26.26
N GLN A 22 -5.61 11.76 -25.85
CA GLN A 22 -5.07 12.95 -25.17
C GLN A 22 -3.65 13.29 -25.65
N THR A 23 -3.54 13.84 -26.84
CA THR A 23 -2.40 14.69 -27.21
C THR A 23 -2.74 16.12 -26.79
N THR A 24 -2.43 16.48 -25.56
CA THR A 24 -2.37 17.87 -25.14
C THR A 24 -0.92 18.19 -24.82
N ASP A 25 -0.41 19.17 -25.54
CA ASP A 25 0.82 19.97 -25.38
C ASP A 25 1.87 19.38 -24.42
N GLU A 26 2.93 18.82 -25.00
CA GLU A 26 4.20 18.56 -24.33
C GLU A 26 4.94 19.89 -24.11
N SER A 27 4.44 20.75 -23.22
CA SER A 27 5.32 21.75 -22.63
C SER A 27 6.37 21.00 -21.82
N GLU A 28 7.64 21.22 -22.13
CA GLU A 28 8.80 20.64 -21.47
C GLU A 28 8.62 20.69 -19.96
N ILE A 29 8.48 19.51 -19.34
CA ILE A 29 8.45 19.38 -17.88
C ILE A 29 9.83 19.85 -17.41
N PRO A 30 9.93 20.91 -16.59
CA PRO A 30 11.20 21.37 -16.07
C PRO A 30 11.94 20.19 -15.44
N PHE A 31 13.25 20.13 -15.63
CA PHE A 31 14.13 19.10 -15.08
C PHE A 31 14.12 19.21 -13.54
N GLU A 32 13.09 18.64 -12.91
CA GLU A 32 13.00 18.57 -11.45
C GLU A 32 13.99 17.55 -10.92
N GLU A 33 14.52 17.81 -9.71
CA GLU A 33 15.40 16.89 -8.99
C GLU A 33 14.80 15.46 -8.98
N PRO A 34 15.63 14.39 -9.03
CA PRO A 34 15.15 13.02 -9.15
C PRO A 34 14.15 12.67 -8.04
N ILE A 35 12.91 12.40 -8.42
CA ILE A 35 11.85 12.03 -7.49
C ILE A 35 12.15 10.64 -6.91
N THR A 36 12.35 10.55 -5.60
CA THR A 36 12.60 9.27 -4.91
C THR A 36 11.39 8.34 -5.03
N PHE A 37 10.20 8.83 -4.66
CA PHE A 37 8.90 8.18 -4.88
C PHE A 37 7.91 9.25 -5.31
N SER A 38 7.06 8.95 -6.30
CA SER A 38 6.13 9.91 -6.92
C SER A 38 4.81 10.04 -6.19
N SER A 39 4.43 9.02 -5.43
CA SER A 39 3.18 8.95 -4.67
C SER A 39 3.43 8.97 -3.16
N THR A 40 2.46 9.43 -2.39
CA THR A 40 2.48 9.43 -0.92
C THR A 40 2.49 8.03 -0.31
N ARG A 41 2.07 7.01 -1.09
CA ARG A 41 2.18 5.57 -0.74
C ARG A 41 2.96 4.82 -1.82
N ILE A 42 3.56 3.68 -1.45
CA ILE A 42 4.31 2.81 -2.36
C ILE A 42 3.34 1.80 -2.99
N ILE A 43 3.05 0.71 -2.30
CA ILE A 43 2.03 -0.28 -2.68
C ILE A 43 1.03 -0.42 -1.54
N ASN A 44 1.48 -0.79 -0.35
CA ASN A 44 0.71 -0.90 0.88
C ASN A 44 1.08 0.20 1.87
N GLY A 45 2.36 0.45 2.06
CA GLY A 45 2.92 1.36 3.05
C GLY A 45 3.14 2.78 2.52
N HIS A 46 3.36 3.69 3.45
CA HIS A 46 3.71 5.08 3.12
C HIS A 46 5.08 5.21 2.49
N SER A 47 5.17 6.07 1.50
CA SER A 47 6.44 6.50 0.93
C SER A 47 7.01 7.72 1.69
N ILE A 48 8.16 8.21 1.25
CA ILE A 48 8.77 9.44 1.73
C ILE A 48 8.10 10.70 1.18
N ALA A 49 7.36 10.58 0.06
CA ALA A 49 6.74 11.72 -0.60
C ALA A 49 5.67 12.36 0.29
N SER A 50 5.63 13.68 0.27
CA SER A 50 4.62 14.52 0.93
C SER A 50 3.97 15.45 -0.07
N LEU A 51 2.75 15.85 0.20
CA LEU A 51 2.04 16.83 -0.63
C LEU A 51 2.58 18.24 -0.36
N PRO A 52 2.70 19.09 -1.39
CA PRO A 52 3.00 20.50 -1.23
C PRO A 52 1.95 21.22 -0.37
N LYS A 53 2.31 22.36 0.20
CA LYS A 53 1.39 23.22 0.95
C LYS A 53 0.11 23.53 0.16
N GLY A 54 -1.05 23.33 0.78
CA GLY A 54 -2.35 23.66 0.21
C GLY A 54 -2.89 22.65 -0.80
N THR A 55 -2.12 21.60 -1.12
CA THR A 55 -2.53 20.56 -2.08
C THR A 55 -3.38 19.49 -1.39
N TYR A 56 -4.48 19.12 -2.01
CA TYR A 56 -5.28 17.95 -1.65
C TYR A 56 -4.99 16.80 -2.60
N GLU A 57 -5.01 15.59 -2.10
CA GLU A 57 -4.99 14.37 -2.90
C GLU A 57 -6.15 13.47 -2.50
N MET A 58 -6.99 13.10 -3.46
CA MET A 58 -7.97 12.03 -3.30
C MET A 58 -7.36 10.73 -3.77
N ARG A 59 -7.50 9.67 -2.97
CA ARG A 59 -6.95 8.35 -3.24
C ARG A 59 -8.05 7.30 -3.15
N ILE A 60 -8.13 6.45 -4.17
CA ILE A 60 -9.00 5.27 -4.22
C ILE A 60 -8.11 4.05 -4.42
N GLU A 61 -8.15 3.14 -3.46
CA GLU A 61 -7.36 1.91 -3.46
C GLU A 61 -8.32 0.73 -3.44
N HIS A 62 -8.05 -0.26 -4.29
CA HIS A 62 -8.92 -1.43 -4.41
C HIS A 62 -8.09 -2.72 -4.47
N ARG A 63 -8.61 -3.78 -3.85
CA ARG A 63 -8.09 -5.15 -3.92
C ARG A 63 -9.18 -6.09 -4.35
N PHE A 64 -8.80 -7.04 -5.20
CA PHE A 64 -9.64 -8.13 -5.65
C PHE A 64 -9.39 -9.40 -4.84
N GLY A 65 -10.03 -10.50 -5.23
CA GLY A 65 -9.84 -11.78 -4.59
C GLY A 65 -8.49 -12.43 -4.88
N ASP A 66 -8.36 -13.68 -4.48
CA ASP A 66 -7.18 -14.51 -4.72
C ASP A 66 -7.00 -14.75 -6.23
N PHE A 67 -5.80 -14.48 -6.75
CA PHE A 67 -5.55 -14.56 -8.19
C PHE A 67 -5.46 -15.99 -8.69
N SER A 68 -4.63 -16.84 -8.08
CA SER A 68 -4.40 -18.21 -8.55
C SER A 68 -4.19 -19.24 -7.43
N GLY A 69 -4.46 -18.88 -6.18
CA GLY A 69 -4.42 -19.79 -5.05
C GLY A 69 -5.71 -20.64 -4.93
N THR A 70 -5.98 -21.11 -3.72
CA THR A 70 -7.07 -22.05 -3.44
C THR A 70 -8.46 -21.51 -3.83
N ASN A 71 -8.66 -20.19 -3.71
CA ASN A 71 -9.93 -19.52 -4.01
C ASN A 71 -9.84 -18.68 -5.30
N GLY A 72 -8.80 -18.87 -6.11
CA GLY A 72 -8.55 -18.13 -7.34
C GLY A 72 -8.76 -18.97 -8.60
N GLY A 73 -8.03 -18.57 -9.65
CA GLY A 73 -8.05 -19.26 -10.95
C GLY A 73 -9.17 -18.82 -11.87
N TYR A 74 -9.28 -19.50 -13.01
CA TYR A 74 -10.21 -19.12 -14.09
C TYR A 74 -11.68 -19.17 -13.70
N GLN A 75 -12.05 -20.05 -12.76
CA GLN A 75 -13.45 -20.20 -12.29
C GLN A 75 -13.94 -18.97 -11.55
N ASN A 76 -13.04 -18.19 -10.96
CA ASN A 76 -13.34 -16.95 -10.23
C ASN A 76 -12.75 -15.74 -10.97
N MET A 77 -12.61 -15.86 -12.31
CA MET A 77 -12.01 -14.83 -13.15
C MET A 77 -10.71 -14.26 -12.55
N PHE A 78 -9.82 -15.15 -12.05
CA PHE A 78 -8.57 -14.75 -11.38
C PHE A 78 -8.77 -13.74 -10.23
N GLY A 79 -9.81 -13.94 -9.46
CA GLY A 79 -10.16 -13.10 -8.31
C GLY A 79 -10.99 -11.85 -8.64
N PHE A 80 -11.22 -11.53 -9.92
CA PHE A 80 -12.00 -10.35 -10.31
C PHE A 80 -13.47 -10.42 -9.90
N ASP A 81 -14.03 -11.61 -9.76
CA ASP A 81 -15.42 -11.80 -9.28
C ASP A 81 -15.60 -11.42 -7.80
N TYR A 82 -14.50 -11.28 -7.05
CA TYR A 82 -14.52 -10.92 -5.64
C TYR A 82 -13.95 -9.52 -5.43
N LEU A 83 -14.83 -8.56 -5.18
CA LEU A 83 -14.45 -7.24 -4.70
C LEU A 83 -14.10 -7.34 -3.21
N SER A 84 -12.81 -7.50 -2.90
CA SER A 84 -12.36 -7.81 -1.55
C SER A 84 -12.32 -6.57 -0.65
N ASP A 85 -11.42 -5.65 -0.93
CA ASP A 85 -11.15 -4.51 -0.05
C ASP A 85 -11.03 -3.22 -0.85
N MET A 86 -11.62 -2.14 -0.31
CA MET A 86 -11.56 -0.81 -0.88
C MET A 86 -11.23 0.20 0.22
N ARG A 87 -10.38 1.17 -0.11
CA ARG A 87 -10.10 2.34 0.73
C ARG A 87 -10.26 3.61 -0.10
N ILE A 88 -10.98 4.58 0.47
CA ILE A 88 -11.07 5.94 -0.05
C ILE A 88 -10.42 6.84 1.00
N ALA A 89 -9.51 7.71 0.56
CA ALA A 89 -8.80 8.62 1.44
C ALA A 89 -8.70 10.01 0.83
N ILE A 90 -8.60 10.99 1.72
CA ILE A 90 -8.24 12.37 1.41
C ILE A 90 -6.99 12.70 2.21
N GLU A 91 -5.99 13.23 1.51
CA GLU A 91 -4.71 13.64 2.07
C GLU A 91 -4.52 15.14 1.81
N TYR A 92 -3.85 15.84 2.73
CA TYR A 92 -3.68 17.30 2.67
C TYR A 92 -2.30 17.74 3.11
N GLY A 93 -1.64 18.55 2.28
CA GLY A 93 -0.38 19.21 2.59
C GLY A 93 -0.63 20.50 3.39
N VAL A 94 -0.38 20.45 4.69
CA VAL A 94 -0.54 21.63 5.59
C VAL A 94 0.57 22.66 5.31
N ASN A 95 1.78 22.15 5.10
CA ASN A 95 2.94 22.90 4.64
C ASN A 95 3.91 21.94 3.93
N ASP A 96 5.04 22.42 3.42
CA ASP A 96 5.97 21.61 2.62
C ASP A 96 6.65 20.47 3.40
N LYS A 97 6.51 20.45 4.73
CA LYS A 97 7.06 19.40 5.59
C LYS A 97 6.01 18.53 6.27
N PHE A 98 4.78 19.05 6.42
CA PHE A 98 3.75 18.40 7.22
C PHE A 98 2.49 18.17 6.39
N MET A 99 2.05 16.92 6.37
CA MET A 99 0.79 16.52 5.77
C MET A 99 0.01 15.61 6.71
N LEU A 100 -1.29 15.54 6.50
CA LEU A 100 -2.21 14.65 7.18
C LEU A 100 -3.09 13.95 6.17
N GLY A 101 -3.65 12.83 6.58
CA GLY A 101 -4.60 12.09 5.76
C GLY A 101 -5.64 11.40 6.61
N PHE A 102 -6.80 11.21 6.02
CA PHE A 102 -7.92 10.49 6.59
C PHE A 102 -8.50 9.54 5.55
N GLY A 103 -8.79 8.31 5.96
CA GLY A 103 -9.29 7.27 5.07
C GLY A 103 -10.40 6.43 5.70
N ARG A 104 -11.16 5.80 4.84
CA ARG A 104 -12.16 4.79 5.18
C ARG A 104 -11.93 3.54 4.36
N SER A 105 -11.70 2.42 5.05
CA SER A 105 -11.56 1.11 4.42
C SER A 105 -12.77 0.24 4.72
N LYS A 106 -13.16 -0.55 3.74
CA LYS A 106 -14.16 -1.61 3.90
C LYS A 106 -13.81 -2.79 3.01
N GLY A 107 -14.00 -4.00 3.55
CA GLY A 107 -13.72 -5.20 2.78
C GLY A 107 -13.82 -6.48 3.60
N THR A 108 -13.24 -7.55 3.09
CA THR A 108 -13.28 -8.91 3.64
C THR A 108 -11.89 -9.48 3.93
N GLY A 109 -10.83 -8.83 3.44
CA GLY A 109 -9.49 -9.40 3.40
C GLY A 109 -8.69 -9.35 4.70
N ALA A 110 -9.17 -8.63 5.72
CA ALA A 110 -8.52 -8.60 7.03
C ALA A 110 -9.54 -8.68 8.16
N PRO A 111 -9.13 -9.15 9.36
CA PRO A 111 -10.04 -9.25 10.50
C PRO A 111 -10.73 -7.93 10.83
N TYR A 112 -10.03 -6.80 10.74
CA TYR A 112 -10.61 -5.47 10.90
C TYR A 112 -11.13 -4.95 9.55
N ARG A 113 -12.39 -5.20 9.27
CA ARG A 113 -13.00 -5.00 7.96
C ARG A 113 -13.58 -3.63 7.69
N SER A 114 -13.89 -2.89 8.72
CA SER A 114 -14.57 -1.59 8.60
C SER A 114 -13.77 -0.59 9.42
N LEU A 115 -12.86 0.11 8.77
CA LEU A 115 -11.91 1.01 9.41
C LEU A 115 -12.13 2.45 9.00
N LEU A 116 -11.96 3.33 9.95
CA LEU A 116 -11.54 4.71 9.76
C LEU A 116 -10.07 4.80 10.14
N ASP A 117 -9.26 5.41 9.32
CA ASP A 117 -7.83 5.60 9.57
C ASP A 117 -7.44 7.06 9.40
N GLY A 118 -6.46 7.49 10.16
CA GLY A 118 -5.86 8.79 10.03
C GLY A 118 -4.38 8.73 10.30
N PHE A 119 -3.60 9.61 9.67
CA PHE A 119 -2.17 9.72 9.88
C PHE A 119 -1.67 11.16 9.79
N LEU A 120 -0.53 11.36 10.40
CA LEU A 120 0.29 12.55 10.32
C LEU A 120 1.64 12.15 9.73
N LYS A 121 2.17 12.93 8.78
CA LYS A 121 3.47 12.70 8.16
C LYS A 121 4.30 13.97 8.22
N TYR A 122 5.53 13.85 8.68
CA TYR A 122 6.47 14.95 8.80
C TYR A 122 7.78 14.64 8.09
N LYS A 123 8.15 15.47 7.10
CA LYS A 123 9.40 15.41 6.37
C LYS A 123 10.51 16.02 7.25
N VAL A 124 11.42 15.18 7.74
CA VAL A 124 12.52 15.59 8.61
C VAL A 124 13.72 16.04 7.79
N LEU A 125 14.13 15.21 6.81
CA LEU A 125 15.26 15.46 5.92
C LEU A 125 14.85 15.23 4.48
N GLU A 126 15.48 15.94 3.56
CA GLU A 126 15.30 15.79 2.12
C GLU A 126 16.68 15.61 1.48
N GLN A 127 16.83 14.57 0.65
CA GLN A 127 18.08 14.30 -0.04
C GLN A 127 18.42 15.47 -0.97
N LYS A 128 19.65 15.94 -0.84
CA LYS A 128 20.20 17.02 -1.69
C LYS A 128 21.62 16.66 -2.10
N LYS A 129 21.92 16.82 -3.38
CA LYS A 129 23.25 16.54 -3.93
C LYS A 129 24.32 17.36 -3.19
N GLY A 130 25.33 16.67 -2.68
CA GLY A 130 26.47 17.29 -2.00
C GLY A 130 26.28 17.71 -0.54
N SER A 131 25.03 17.70 0.00
CA SER A 131 24.76 18.13 1.39
C SER A 131 24.02 17.10 2.23
N MET A 132 22.98 16.45 1.70
CA MET A 132 22.17 15.48 2.46
C MET A 132 22.10 14.15 1.70
N PRO A 133 22.65 13.06 2.25
CA PRO A 133 22.79 11.80 1.51
C PRO A 133 21.49 10.98 1.39
N LEU A 134 20.48 11.27 2.20
CA LEU A 134 19.19 10.55 2.22
C LEU A 134 18.04 11.48 2.61
N SER A 135 16.84 11.03 2.32
CA SER A 135 15.60 11.66 2.83
C SER A 135 15.04 10.87 4.01
N MET A 136 14.40 11.56 4.95
CA MET A 136 13.80 10.98 6.15
C MET A 136 12.43 11.59 6.43
N THR A 137 11.44 10.73 6.67
CA THR A 137 10.07 11.13 7.00
C THR A 137 9.57 10.28 8.16
N VAL A 138 8.93 10.91 9.14
CA VAL A 138 8.23 10.24 10.24
C VAL A 138 6.74 10.23 9.94
N ILE A 139 6.10 9.07 10.07
CA ILE A 139 4.66 8.90 9.93
C ILE A 139 4.12 8.27 11.21
N SER A 140 3.05 8.83 11.75
CA SER A 140 2.31 8.21 12.85
C SER A 140 0.83 8.22 12.51
N GLY A 141 0.16 7.11 12.75
CA GLY A 141 -1.24 6.98 12.40
C GLY A 141 -1.98 6.03 13.33
N SER A 142 -3.29 6.09 13.22
CA SER A 142 -4.20 5.21 13.95
C SER A 142 -5.34 4.74 13.07
N SER A 143 -5.92 3.62 13.42
CA SER A 143 -7.16 3.12 12.84
C SER A 143 -8.16 2.79 13.94
N PHE A 144 -9.42 3.03 13.64
CA PHE A 144 -10.57 2.70 14.46
C PHE A 144 -11.51 1.78 13.68
N THR A 145 -11.80 0.59 14.22
CA THR A 145 -12.77 -0.31 13.59
C THR A 145 -14.18 -0.05 14.12
N TYR A 146 -15.11 0.17 13.18
CA TYR A 146 -16.55 0.29 13.49
C TYR A 146 -17.35 -0.98 13.20
N MET A 147 -16.67 -2.14 13.15
CA MET A 147 -17.31 -3.45 13.03
C MET A 147 -18.29 -3.70 14.17
N LYS A 148 -19.32 -4.49 13.88
CA LYS A 148 -20.19 -5.04 14.93
C LYS A 148 -19.39 -5.97 15.85
N ASN A 149 -19.63 -5.89 17.15
CA ASN A 149 -19.00 -6.79 18.12
C ASN A 149 -19.42 -8.23 17.85
N SER A 150 -18.46 -9.15 17.96
CA SER A 150 -18.76 -10.57 18.14
C SER A 150 -19.17 -10.87 19.57
N ILE A 151 -19.99 -11.89 19.73
CA ILE A 151 -20.34 -12.45 21.04
C ILE A 151 -19.30 -13.48 21.50
N LEU A 152 -18.44 -13.97 20.59
CA LEU A 152 -17.43 -14.98 20.87
C LEU A 152 -16.13 -14.31 21.31
N GLN A 153 -15.63 -14.66 22.50
CA GLN A 153 -14.37 -14.12 23.05
C GLN A 153 -13.14 -14.50 22.24
N SER A 154 -13.22 -15.59 21.47
CA SER A 154 -12.14 -16.03 20.58
C SER A 154 -11.97 -15.16 19.35
N ASP A 155 -12.98 -14.35 19.02
CA ASP A 155 -12.95 -13.52 17.81
C ASP A 155 -12.14 -12.25 18.04
N VAL A 156 -11.40 -11.85 17.01
CA VAL A 156 -10.67 -10.57 16.99
C VAL A 156 -11.60 -9.36 17.05
N SER A 157 -12.88 -9.54 16.72
CA SER A 157 -13.93 -8.51 16.81
C SER A 157 -14.74 -8.54 18.11
N PHE A 158 -14.33 -9.33 19.10
CA PHE A 158 -14.89 -9.25 20.46
C PHE A 158 -14.26 -8.05 21.19
N PHE A 159 -14.90 -6.90 21.12
CA PHE A 159 -14.37 -5.66 21.71
C PHE A 159 -15.02 -5.35 23.06
N PRO A 160 -14.50 -5.86 24.20
CA PRO A 160 -15.06 -5.59 25.52
C PRO A 160 -15.10 -4.10 25.90
N LYS A 161 -14.19 -3.30 25.33
CA LYS A 161 -14.08 -1.86 25.56
C LYS A 161 -14.00 -1.11 24.24
N ALA A 162 -14.46 0.13 24.19
CA ALA A 162 -14.36 0.99 23.00
C ALA A 162 -12.90 1.19 22.55
N SER A 163 -11.96 1.31 23.50
CA SER A 163 -10.54 1.44 23.20
C SER A 163 -9.94 0.24 22.48
N HIS A 164 -10.52 -0.95 22.60
CA HIS A 164 -10.08 -2.17 21.92
C HIS A 164 -10.25 -2.10 20.40
N ARG A 165 -11.01 -1.15 19.90
CA ARG A 165 -11.22 -0.88 18.47
C ARG A 165 -10.10 -0.11 17.81
N LEU A 166 -9.13 0.36 18.60
CA LEU A 166 -8.02 1.20 18.13
C LEU A 166 -6.77 0.38 17.90
N ALA A 167 -6.07 0.72 16.83
CA ALA A 167 -4.71 0.29 16.56
C ALA A 167 -3.88 1.49 16.09
N TYR A 168 -2.58 1.46 16.35
CA TYR A 168 -1.67 2.57 16.08
C TYR A 168 -0.43 2.06 15.36
N PHE A 169 0.18 2.92 14.56
CA PHE A 169 1.48 2.65 13.98
C PHE A 169 2.35 3.91 13.97
N THR A 170 3.66 3.69 13.99
CA THR A 170 4.66 4.74 13.74
C THR A 170 5.73 4.16 12.84
N GLN A 171 6.07 4.89 11.79
CA GLN A 171 7.07 4.52 10.78
C GLN A 171 8.12 5.61 10.66
N LEU A 172 9.36 5.18 10.50
CA LEU A 172 10.46 6.03 10.07
C LEU A 172 10.83 5.62 8.65
N ASN A 173 10.50 6.44 7.66
CA ASN A 173 10.87 6.17 6.27
C ASN A 173 12.21 6.81 5.96
N LEU A 174 13.20 5.97 5.68
CA LEU A 174 14.54 6.37 5.22
C LEU A 174 14.66 6.00 3.75
N ALA A 175 14.83 6.97 2.87
CA ALA A 175 14.88 6.70 1.45
C ALA A 175 16.03 7.45 0.78
N LYS A 176 16.54 6.83 -0.29
CA LYS A 176 17.60 7.39 -1.12
C LYS A 176 17.32 7.08 -2.59
N HIS A 177 17.50 8.07 -3.45
CA HIS A 177 17.61 7.83 -4.87
C HIS A 177 19.09 7.72 -5.28
N PHE A 178 19.35 6.78 -6.18
CA PHE A 178 20.66 6.51 -6.76
C PHE A 178 20.61 6.86 -8.25
N GLY A 179 21.22 7.98 -8.61
CA GLY A 179 21.06 8.54 -9.95
C GLY A 179 19.60 8.94 -10.22
N GLU A 180 19.17 8.85 -11.49
CA GLU A 180 17.85 9.33 -11.92
C GLU A 180 16.77 8.24 -11.91
N ARG A 181 17.16 6.97 -11.81
CA ARG A 181 16.24 5.86 -12.09
C ARG A 181 15.92 4.99 -10.89
N PHE A 182 16.82 4.83 -9.97
CA PHE A 182 16.71 3.85 -8.90
C PHE A 182 16.57 4.49 -7.54
N SER A 183 15.59 4.05 -6.76
CA SER A 183 15.37 4.50 -5.39
C SER A 183 15.14 3.32 -4.46
N LEU A 184 15.66 3.42 -3.24
CA LEU A 184 15.44 2.46 -2.16
C LEU A 184 14.86 3.17 -0.95
N ALA A 185 14.05 2.43 -0.19
CA ALA A 185 13.56 2.84 1.12
C ALA A 185 13.68 1.72 2.14
N LEU A 186 13.99 2.09 3.39
CA LEU A 186 13.88 1.26 4.58
C LEU A 186 12.85 1.91 5.52
N ILE A 187 11.95 1.08 6.07
CA ILE A 187 10.77 1.54 6.78
C ILE A 187 10.60 0.77 8.09
N PRO A 188 11.47 1.00 9.11
CA PRO A 188 11.21 0.48 10.45
C PRO A 188 9.85 0.98 10.95
N THR A 189 9.04 0.04 11.43
CA THR A 189 7.65 0.26 11.81
C THR A 189 7.38 -0.36 13.16
N LEU A 190 6.84 0.41 14.07
CA LEU A 190 6.22 -0.04 15.32
C LEU A 190 4.70 -0.01 15.16
N LEU A 191 4.03 -1.11 15.48
CA LEU A 191 2.59 -1.24 15.41
C LEU A 191 2.05 -1.77 16.73
N HIS A 192 0.96 -1.16 17.24
CA HIS A 192 0.26 -1.59 18.45
C HIS A 192 -1.24 -1.72 18.18
N ARG A 193 -1.81 -2.84 18.63
CA ARG A 193 -3.26 -3.10 18.59
C ARG A 193 -3.75 -3.26 20.01
N ASN A 194 -4.76 -2.49 20.39
CA ASN A 194 -5.29 -2.53 21.75
C ASN A 194 -6.00 -3.85 22.09
N TYR A 195 -6.41 -4.59 21.07
CA TYR A 195 -7.02 -5.91 21.23
C TYR A 195 -6.49 -6.90 20.20
N VAL A 196 -6.19 -8.09 20.65
CA VAL A 196 -5.80 -9.24 19.83
C VAL A 196 -6.39 -10.51 20.45
N THR A 197 -6.44 -11.61 19.70
CA THR A 197 -6.80 -12.93 20.24
C THR A 197 -5.74 -13.45 21.21
N GLN A 198 -6.10 -14.42 22.05
CA GLN A 198 -5.22 -14.95 23.11
C GLN A 198 -3.83 -15.41 22.62
N ASN A 199 -3.74 -15.85 21.37
CA ASN A 199 -2.50 -16.37 20.78
C ASN A 199 -1.86 -15.38 19.80
N ASP A 200 -1.97 -14.08 20.05
CA ASP A 200 -1.34 -13.05 19.22
C ASP A 200 -0.67 -11.97 20.10
N GLN A 201 0.16 -11.14 19.51
CA GLN A 201 0.91 -10.07 20.18
C GLN A 201 0.30 -8.70 19.85
N ASN A 202 0.02 -7.89 20.87
CA ASN A 202 -0.50 -6.53 20.71
C ASN A 202 0.48 -5.65 19.95
N THR A 203 1.76 -5.72 20.30
CA THR A 203 2.81 -4.89 19.71
C THR A 203 3.67 -5.73 18.77
N LEU A 204 3.84 -5.22 17.55
CA LEU A 204 4.69 -5.83 16.53
C LEU A 204 5.71 -4.78 16.06
N PHE A 205 6.91 -5.25 15.83
CA PHE A 205 7.93 -4.52 15.09
C PHE A 205 8.04 -5.10 13.68
N ALA A 206 8.13 -4.24 12.67
CA ALA A 206 8.34 -4.67 11.29
C ALA A 206 9.42 -3.80 10.63
N LEU A 207 10.15 -4.40 9.70
CA LEU A 207 11.08 -3.70 8.83
C LEU A 207 10.56 -3.78 7.40
N GLY A 208 10.06 -2.67 6.90
CA GLY A 208 9.71 -2.50 5.50
C GLY A 208 10.95 -2.19 4.66
N SER A 209 10.95 -2.68 3.44
CA SER A 209 11.89 -2.30 2.39
C SER A 209 11.13 -2.10 1.09
N ALA A 210 11.51 -1.10 0.32
CA ALA A 210 10.88 -0.85 -0.96
C ALA A 210 11.90 -0.33 -1.97
N PHE A 211 11.66 -0.62 -3.24
CA PHE A 211 12.40 0.00 -4.31
C PHE A 211 11.47 0.57 -5.39
N ARG A 212 11.99 1.53 -6.12
CA ARG A 212 11.38 2.11 -7.31
C ARG A 212 12.41 2.16 -8.42
N LEU A 213 12.04 1.62 -9.58
CA LEU A 213 12.84 1.67 -10.80
C LEU A 213 12.06 2.44 -11.87
N LYS A 214 12.50 3.65 -12.18
CA LYS A 214 11.94 4.47 -13.25
C LYS A 214 12.34 3.87 -14.60
N ILE A 215 11.35 3.44 -15.38
CA ILE A 215 11.54 2.87 -16.72
C ILE A 215 11.54 3.98 -17.78
N SER A 216 10.60 4.91 -17.65
CA SER A 216 10.44 6.06 -18.55
C SER A 216 10.04 7.31 -17.78
N SER A 217 9.78 8.42 -18.48
CA SER A 217 9.25 9.65 -17.85
C SER A 217 7.93 9.45 -17.13
N ARG A 218 7.14 8.44 -17.51
CA ARG A 218 5.78 8.21 -16.97
C ARG A 218 5.60 6.88 -16.26
N PHE A 219 6.55 5.93 -16.39
CA PHE A 219 6.40 4.58 -15.84
C PHE A 219 7.53 4.20 -14.89
N ALA A 220 7.16 3.53 -13.82
CA ALA A 220 8.10 2.92 -12.89
C ALA A 220 7.60 1.55 -12.39
N ILE A 221 8.54 0.67 -12.06
CA ILE A 221 8.27 -0.57 -11.33
C ILE A 221 8.54 -0.31 -9.86
N LEU A 222 7.64 -0.82 -9.02
CA LEU A 222 7.75 -0.77 -7.56
C LEU A 222 7.79 -2.19 -7.01
N ALA A 223 8.55 -2.39 -5.93
CA ALA A 223 8.36 -3.55 -5.05
C ALA A 223 8.44 -3.09 -3.60
N GLU A 224 7.72 -3.81 -2.75
CA GLU A 224 7.60 -3.52 -1.33
C GLU A 224 7.53 -4.83 -0.55
N TYR A 225 8.32 -4.92 0.52
CA TYR A 225 8.33 -6.08 1.40
C TYR A 225 8.39 -5.63 2.86
N TYR A 226 7.58 -6.26 3.72
CA TYR A 226 7.60 -6.04 5.16
C TYR A 226 7.93 -7.32 5.90
N HIS A 227 9.07 -7.35 6.55
CA HIS A 227 9.43 -8.41 7.49
C HIS A 227 8.89 -8.07 8.88
N VAL A 228 8.02 -8.95 9.41
CA VAL A 228 7.42 -8.77 10.74
C VAL A 228 8.19 -9.62 11.76
N PHE A 229 8.78 -8.96 12.75
CA PHE A 229 9.45 -9.63 13.87
C PHE A 229 8.40 -10.03 14.91
N HIS A 230 8.29 -11.31 15.17
CA HIS A 230 7.30 -11.84 16.10
C HIS A 230 7.79 -13.12 16.78
N ASN A 231 7.22 -13.42 17.95
CA ASN A 231 7.44 -14.70 18.60
C ASN A 231 6.68 -15.80 17.85
N LYS A 232 7.41 -16.80 17.34
CA LYS A 232 6.84 -17.91 16.54
C LYS A 232 5.86 -18.78 17.34
N GLN A 233 5.94 -18.78 18.67
CA GLN A 233 5.01 -19.48 19.53
C GLN A 233 3.59 -18.92 19.43
N PHE A 234 3.47 -17.59 19.36
CA PHE A 234 2.18 -16.90 19.26
C PHE A 234 1.76 -16.65 17.80
N ARG A 235 2.73 -16.48 16.93
CA ARG A 235 2.49 -16.17 15.50
C ARG A 235 3.26 -17.16 14.62
N PRO A 236 2.76 -18.40 14.42
CA PRO A 236 3.47 -19.40 13.63
C PRO A 236 3.57 -18.97 12.16
N SER A 237 4.74 -19.13 11.57
CA SER A 237 5.02 -18.82 10.16
C SER A 237 4.26 -19.71 9.16
N SER A 238 3.68 -20.81 9.64
CA SER A 238 2.74 -21.62 8.85
C SER A 238 1.48 -20.84 8.51
N PHE A 239 1.00 -19.96 9.37
CA PHE A 239 -0.19 -19.16 9.20
C PHE A 239 0.14 -17.70 8.80
N TYR A 240 0.95 -17.00 9.59
CA TYR A 240 1.32 -15.60 9.31
C TYR A 240 2.44 -15.51 8.28
N LYS A 241 2.27 -14.64 7.31
CA LYS A 241 3.23 -14.37 6.23
C LYS A 241 3.67 -12.91 6.25
N ASN A 242 4.81 -12.66 5.65
CA ASN A 242 5.28 -11.30 5.40
C ASN A 242 4.58 -10.74 4.16
N SER A 243 4.25 -9.45 4.19
CA SER A 243 3.65 -8.75 3.06
C SER A 243 4.69 -8.52 1.98
N LEU A 244 4.38 -8.91 0.75
CA LEU A 244 5.16 -8.65 -0.46
C LEU A 244 4.23 -8.08 -1.52
N GLY A 245 4.63 -7.00 -2.16
CA GLY A 245 3.92 -6.37 -3.26
C GLY A 245 4.85 -6.04 -4.42
N LEU A 246 4.33 -6.20 -5.64
CA LEU A 246 4.94 -5.76 -6.89
C LEU A 246 3.95 -4.86 -7.62
N ALA A 247 4.42 -3.78 -8.25
CA ALA A 247 3.51 -2.86 -8.94
C ALA A 247 4.15 -2.20 -10.15
N LEU A 248 3.28 -1.83 -11.09
CA LEU A 248 3.56 -0.89 -12.16
C LEU A 248 2.89 0.44 -11.79
N GLU A 249 3.69 1.48 -11.71
CA GLU A 249 3.25 2.85 -11.50
C GLU A 249 3.21 3.58 -12.84
N TRP A 250 2.12 4.29 -13.08
CA TRP A 250 1.99 5.25 -14.18
C TRP A 250 1.57 6.60 -13.61
N PHE A 251 2.37 7.61 -13.81
CA PHE A 251 2.08 8.96 -13.32
C PHE A 251 1.99 9.96 -14.46
N THR A 252 1.06 10.88 -14.30
CA THR A 252 0.81 12.02 -15.18
C THR A 252 0.75 13.28 -14.34
N PHE A 253 0.67 14.41 -14.98
CA PHE A 253 0.45 15.66 -14.24
C PHE A 253 -0.88 15.57 -13.44
N GLY A 254 -0.77 15.58 -12.10
CA GLY A 254 -1.92 15.53 -11.18
C GLY A 254 -2.49 14.14 -10.89
N HIS A 255 -2.13 13.07 -11.63
CA HIS A 255 -2.61 11.72 -11.34
C HIS A 255 -1.45 10.74 -11.14
N ASN A 256 -1.65 9.80 -10.21
CA ASN A 256 -0.81 8.63 -10.04
C ASN A 256 -1.70 7.39 -10.06
N PHE A 257 -1.38 6.48 -10.98
CA PHE A 257 -2.06 5.19 -11.11
C PHE A 257 -1.08 4.09 -10.75
N THR A 258 -1.54 3.12 -9.98
CA THR A 258 -0.74 1.95 -9.64
C THR A 258 -1.55 0.70 -9.85
N VAL A 259 -1.01 -0.23 -10.62
CA VAL A 259 -1.53 -1.60 -10.74
C VAL A 259 -0.58 -2.50 -9.97
N ASN A 260 -1.10 -3.30 -9.05
CA ASN A 260 -0.26 -4.07 -8.14
C ASN A 260 -0.76 -5.50 -7.94
N PHE A 261 0.20 -6.36 -7.56
CA PHE A 261 -0.02 -7.70 -7.04
C PHE A 261 0.59 -7.78 -5.65
N THR A 262 -0.16 -8.30 -4.68
CA THR A 262 0.31 -8.47 -3.31
C THR A 262 -0.39 -9.63 -2.63
N ASN A 263 0.30 -10.27 -1.67
CA ASN A 263 -0.31 -11.29 -0.83
C ASN A 263 -1.08 -10.72 0.38
N SER A 264 -1.20 -9.39 0.46
CA SER A 264 -1.94 -8.75 1.55
C SER A 264 -3.35 -8.40 1.11
N GLY A 265 -4.37 -8.80 1.89
CA GLY A 265 -5.75 -8.37 1.69
C GLY A 265 -5.99 -6.95 2.18
N GLY A 266 -5.41 -6.56 3.31
CA GLY A 266 -5.59 -5.25 3.90
C GLY A 266 -4.85 -4.13 3.19
N LEU A 267 -5.38 -2.90 3.28
CA LEU A 267 -4.89 -1.70 2.60
C LEU A 267 -4.14 -0.71 3.51
N GLY A 268 -4.28 -0.85 4.83
CA GLY A 268 -3.58 0.00 5.81
C GLY A 268 -2.57 -0.78 6.64
N GLU A 269 -1.62 -0.05 7.26
CA GLU A 269 -0.53 -0.60 8.07
C GLU A 269 -1.04 -1.50 9.19
N THR A 270 -2.14 -1.12 9.84
CA THR A 270 -2.79 -1.88 10.90
C THR A 270 -3.52 -3.14 10.41
N GLN A 271 -3.60 -3.33 9.10
CA GLN A 271 -4.17 -4.51 8.46
C GLN A 271 -3.09 -5.38 7.83
N PHE A 272 -2.29 -4.85 6.88
CA PHE A 272 -1.38 -5.71 6.11
C PHE A 272 -0.18 -6.20 6.92
N ILE A 273 0.34 -5.41 7.86
CA ILE A 273 1.47 -5.84 8.70
C ILE A 273 1.07 -7.01 9.60
N PRO A 274 -0.02 -6.95 10.39
CA PRO A 274 -0.34 -8.01 11.33
C PRO A 274 -1.13 -9.19 10.72
N TYR A 275 -1.82 -9.00 9.59
CA TYR A 275 -2.83 -9.97 9.13
C TYR A 275 -2.60 -10.53 7.72
N THR A 276 -1.39 -10.44 7.19
CA THR A 276 -1.06 -11.15 5.95
C THR A 276 -0.90 -12.64 6.23
N THR A 277 -1.69 -13.48 5.56
CA THR A 277 -1.72 -14.94 5.72
C THR A 277 -1.50 -15.67 4.39
N GLU A 278 -1.64 -14.99 3.28
CA GLU A 278 -1.53 -15.55 1.95
C GLU A 278 -0.06 -15.72 1.51
N ASN A 279 0.20 -16.81 0.75
CA ASN A 279 1.55 -17.21 0.37
C ASN A 279 1.75 -17.09 -1.15
N TRP A 280 2.68 -16.24 -1.56
CA TRP A 280 3.07 -16.06 -2.96
C TRP A 280 3.44 -17.37 -3.68
N LEU A 281 4.19 -18.24 -3.02
CA LEU A 281 4.64 -19.52 -3.58
C LEU A 281 3.49 -20.50 -3.83
N LYS A 282 2.31 -20.25 -3.28
CA LYS A 282 1.08 -21.02 -3.51
C LYS A 282 0.12 -20.33 -4.48
N GLY A 283 0.56 -19.28 -5.16
CA GLY A 283 -0.29 -18.46 -6.03
C GLY A 283 -1.32 -17.59 -5.32
N GLN A 284 -1.23 -17.50 -3.98
CA GLN A 284 -2.15 -16.74 -3.14
C GLN A 284 -1.69 -15.28 -3.10
N PHE A 285 -1.99 -14.56 -4.15
CA PHE A 285 -1.79 -13.11 -4.24
C PHE A 285 -2.99 -12.48 -4.94
N ARG A 286 -3.16 -11.19 -4.76
CA ARG A 286 -4.32 -10.42 -5.20
C ARG A 286 -3.89 -9.36 -6.18
N PHE A 287 -4.68 -9.18 -7.20
CA PHE A 287 -4.64 -7.99 -8.03
C PHE A 287 -5.21 -6.79 -7.24
N GLY A 288 -4.67 -5.62 -7.47
CA GLY A 288 -5.16 -4.38 -6.93
C GLY A 288 -4.79 -3.20 -7.81
N PHE A 289 -5.47 -2.09 -7.59
CA PHE A 289 -5.10 -0.81 -8.19
C PHE A 289 -5.25 0.33 -7.20
N CYS A 290 -4.54 1.40 -7.48
CA CYS A 290 -4.70 2.68 -6.81
C CYS A 290 -4.83 3.79 -7.87
N VAL A 291 -5.75 4.71 -7.63
CA VAL A 291 -5.87 5.97 -8.35
C VAL A 291 -5.75 7.10 -7.34
N ALA A 292 -4.74 7.94 -7.50
CA ALA A 292 -4.56 9.14 -6.70
C ALA A 292 -4.59 10.37 -7.60
N ARG A 293 -5.32 11.41 -7.19
CA ARG A 293 -5.44 12.67 -7.91
C ARG A 293 -5.19 13.84 -6.99
N LYS A 294 -4.27 14.72 -7.40
CA LYS A 294 -3.95 15.99 -6.73
C LYS A 294 -4.84 17.12 -7.27
N PHE A 295 -5.20 18.04 -6.37
CA PHE A 295 -6.00 19.24 -6.65
C PHE A 295 -5.35 20.47 -6.05
#